data_fa6110133562b719b52479e50ea54b9f
#
_entry.id   fa6110133562b719b52479e50ea54b9f
#
_cell.length_a   1.000
_cell.length_b   1.000
_cell.length_c   1.000
_cell.angle_alpha   90.00
_cell.angle_beta   90.00
_cell.angle_gamma   90.00
#
_symmetry.space_group_name_H-M   'P 1'
#
loop_
_entity.id
_entity.type
_entity.pdbx_description
1 polymer ?
#
loop_
_entity_poly.entity_id
_entity_poly.type
_entity_poly.pdbx_seq_one_letter_code
_entity_poly.pdbx_strand_id
1 'polypeptide(L)'
;MSNSARRIAFEVICDVEFEGAYSNLLLPKRLSESQLERRDSGFATELVYGTLRMKRLLDHYIAQSSNTALSEIDTKELVVLEMGSYESLLLKHPAHAVVNETVELAKTVVGKAAATFVNAVLRTIVASSETVDSISDVGVRFSHPEWIINSYRDSLRDEGEVALLLAANNAAPTPSLIALPGRATRSEEHTSELQSP
;
A
#
# COMPACT_ATOMS: atom_id res chain seq x y z
N MET A 1 -9.23 22.24 7.07
CA MET A 1 -9.23 21.16 6.06
C MET A 1 -9.29 19.85 6.81
N SER A 2 -10.24 18.98 6.50
CA SER A 2 -10.35 17.69 7.21
C SER A 2 -9.10 16.86 6.96
N ASN A 3 -8.40 16.48 8.04
CA ASN A 3 -7.25 15.56 8.00
C ASN A 3 -7.81 14.14 7.84
N SER A 4 -8.15 13.75 6.62
CA SER A 4 -8.61 12.38 6.37
C SER A 4 -7.43 11.42 6.35
N ALA A 5 -7.68 10.15 6.70
CA ALA A 5 -6.69 9.08 6.66
C ALA A 5 -5.98 9.00 5.30
N ARG A 6 -6.74 9.11 4.19
CA ARG A 6 -6.19 9.08 2.82
C ARG A 6 -5.28 10.28 2.55
N ARG A 7 -5.62 11.45 3.08
CA ARG A 7 -4.78 12.63 2.89
C ARG A 7 -3.44 12.49 3.61
N ILE A 8 -3.45 12.02 4.86
CA ILE A 8 -2.20 11.76 5.59
C ILE A 8 -1.36 10.70 4.88
N ALA A 9 -1.98 9.62 4.42
CA ALA A 9 -1.29 8.59 3.66
C ALA A 9 -0.66 9.14 2.38
N PHE A 10 -1.40 9.94 1.61
CA PHE A 10 -0.90 10.61 0.42
C PHE A 10 0.32 11.49 0.72
N GLU A 11 0.22 12.35 1.73
CA GLU A 11 1.32 13.26 2.11
C GLU A 11 2.57 12.47 2.52
N VAL A 12 2.43 11.40 3.31
CA VAL A 12 3.55 10.55 3.74
C VAL A 12 4.19 9.83 2.53
N ILE A 13 3.38 9.26 1.63
CA ILE A 13 3.91 8.57 0.44
C ILE A 13 4.63 9.57 -0.47
N CYS A 14 4.09 10.77 -0.66
CA CYS A 14 4.75 11.82 -1.42
C CYS A 14 6.11 12.20 -0.80
N ASP A 15 6.19 12.40 0.51
CA ASP A 15 7.44 12.74 1.19
C ASP A 15 8.48 11.60 1.04
N VAL A 16 8.04 10.33 1.02
CA VAL A 16 8.92 9.19 0.72
C VAL A 16 9.44 9.23 -0.73
N GLU A 17 8.56 9.45 -1.71
CA GLU A 17 8.90 9.43 -3.14
C GLU A 17 9.72 10.66 -3.57
N PHE A 18 9.43 11.85 -3.05
CA PHE A 18 10.11 13.09 -3.45
C PHE A 18 11.37 13.40 -2.63
N GLU A 19 11.33 13.11 -1.32
CA GLU A 19 12.37 13.55 -0.39
C GLU A 19 13.20 12.39 0.15
N GLY A 20 12.85 11.15 -0.21
CA GLY A 20 13.51 9.95 0.34
C GLY A 20 13.26 9.78 1.84
N ALA A 21 12.14 10.29 2.35
CA ALA A 21 11.80 10.18 3.76
C ALA A 21 11.60 8.71 4.18
N TYR A 22 11.88 8.41 5.45
CA TYR A 22 11.64 7.10 6.01
C TYR A 22 10.20 6.99 6.50
N SER A 23 9.38 6.18 5.83
CA SER A 23 7.94 6.01 6.16
C SER A 23 7.71 5.59 7.61
N ASN A 24 8.55 4.71 8.16
CA ASN A 24 8.47 4.23 9.55
C ASN A 24 8.77 5.30 10.61
N LEU A 25 9.44 6.37 10.25
CA LEU A 25 9.68 7.52 11.14
C LEU A 25 8.63 8.62 10.95
N LEU A 26 8.26 8.86 9.68
CA LEU A 26 7.37 9.96 9.33
C LEU A 26 5.92 9.68 9.69
N LEU A 27 5.41 8.49 9.36
CA LEU A 27 4.00 8.14 9.58
C LEU A 27 3.58 8.21 11.05
N PRO A 28 4.29 7.61 12.03
CA PRO A 28 3.92 7.73 13.44
C PRO A 28 3.88 9.20 13.92
N LYS A 29 4.80 10.03 13.44
CA LYS A 29 4.82 11.47 13.75
C LYS A 29 3.57 12.15 13.21
N ARG A 30 3.25 11.97 11.92
CA ARG A 30 2.06 12.56 11.29
C ARG A 30 0.76 12.10 11.96
N LEU A 31 0.67 10.82 12.34
CA LEU A 31 -0.50 10.30 13.05
C LEU A 31 -0.64 10.86 14.45
N SER A 32 0.46 11.03 15.21
CA SER A 32 0.42 11.63 16.54
C SER A 32 0.01 13.11 16.54
N GLU A 33 0.33 13.83 15.47
CA GLU A 33 -0.04 15.24 15.26
C GLU A 33 -1.48 15.38 14.69
N SER A 34 -2.05 14.26 14.18
CA SER A 34 -3.41 14.23 13.66
C SER A 34 -4.43 14.05 14.79
N GLN A 35 -5.68 14.40 14.51
CA GLN A 35 -6.81 14.12 15.41
C GLN A 35 -7.63 12.91 14.90
N LEU A 36 -6.98 11.99 14.16
CA LEU A 36 -7.65 10.81 13.65
C LEU A 36 -7.99 9.84 14.78
N GLU A 37 -9.17 9.25 14.67
CA GLU A 37 -9.53 8.13 15.52
C GLU A 37 -8.64 6.91 15.24
N ARG A 38 -8.58 5.96 16.19
CA ARG A 38 -7.74 4.76 16.09
C ARG A 38 -7.97 3.98 14.79
N ARG A 39 -9.24 3.83 14.37
CA ARG A 39 -9.61 3.15 13.14
C ARG A 39 -9.03 3.83 11.91
N ASP A 40 -9.17 5.14 11.82
CA ASP A 40 -8.69 5.93 10.68
C ASP A 40 -7.16 6.00 10.66
N SER A 41 -6.51 6.03 11.82
CA SER A 41 -5.05 5.92 11.94
C SER A 41 -4.56 4.55 11.47
N GLY A 42 -5.25 3.47 11.81
CA GLY A 42 -4.98 2.12 11.31
C GLY A 42 -5.12 2.05 9.79
N PHE A 43 -6.19 2.63 9.23
CA PHE A 43 -6.41 2.68 7.80
C PHE A 43 -5.32 3.50 7.07
N ALA A 44 -4.92 4.66 7.59
CA ALA A 44 -3.81 5.43 7.03
C ALA A 44 -2.51 4.62 7.05
N THR A 45 -2.26 3.88 8.12
CA THR A 45 -1.08 3.01 8.27
C THR A 45 -1.08 1.91 7.21
N GLU A 46 -2.20 1.24 7.02
CA GLU A 46 -2.37 0.21 6.00
C GLU A 46 -2.15 0.77 4.58
N LEU A 47 -2.73 1.94 4.28
CA LEU A 47 -2.55 2.59 2.98
C LEU A 47 -1.08 2.92 2.71
N VAL A 48 -0.37 3.51 3.67
CA VAL A 48 1.04 3.88 3.46
C VAL A 48 1.90 2.65 3.24
N TYR A 49 1.90 1.72 4.17
CA TYR A 49 2.81 0.57 4.08
C TYR A 49 2.40 -0.41 2.97
N GLY A 50 1.10 -0.57 2.75
CA GLY A 50 0.59 -1.43 1.70
C GLY A 50 0.90 -0.90 0.31
N THR A 51 0.65 0.38 0.06
CA THR A 51 0.95 1.03 -1.23
C THR A 51 2.44 0.98 -1.53
N LEU A 52 3.30 1.38 -0.59
CA LEU A 52 4.76 1.35 -0.78
C LEU A 52 5.29 -0.07 -1.01
N ARG A 53 4.78 -1.07 -0.28
CA ARG A 53 5.17 -2.47 -0.41
C ARG A 53 4.77 -3.05 -1.76
N MET A 54 3.58 -2.73 -2.23
CA MET A 54 3.01 -3.32 -3.43
C MET A 54 3.21 -2.46 -4.69
N LYS A 55 4.07 -1.43 -4.62
CA LYS A 55 4.27 -0.43 -5.68
C LYS A 55 4.47 -1.05 -7.06
N ARG A 56 5.37 -2.03 -7.22
CA ARG A 56 5.66 -2.65 -8.52
C ARG A 56 4.43 -3.35 -9.12
N LEU A 57 3.61 -3.98 -8.28
CA LEU A 57 2.35 -4.57 -8.71
C LEU A 57 1.34 -3.50 -9.12
N LEU A 58 1.23 -2.42 -8.35
CA LEU A 58 0.31 -1.32 -8.63
C LEU A 58 0.70 -0.60 -9.92
N ASP A 59 1.99 -0.34 -10.12
CA ASP A 59 2.55 0.22 -11.35
C ASP A 59 2.21 -0.63 -12.58
N HIS A 60 2.26 -1.95 -12.47
CA HIS A 60 1.87 -2.87 -13.54
C HIS A 60 0.40 -2.65 -13.96
N TYR A 61 -0.53 -2.62 -13.01
CA TYR A 61 -1.95 -2.38 -13.32
C TYR A 61 -2.20 -0.99 -13.88
N ILE A 62 -1.51 0.03 -13.36
CA ILE A 62 -1.63 1.41 -13.87
C ILE A 62 -1.10 1.49 -15.30
N ALA A 63 0.06 0.90 -15.58
CA ALA A 63 0.66 0.88 -16.93
C ALA A 63 -0.24 0.18 -17.96
N GLN A 64 -0.91 -0.89 -17.59
CA GLN A 64 -1.85 -1.59 -18.48
C GLN A 64 -3.17 -0.82 -18.68
N SER A 65 -3.55 0.03 -17.72
CA SER A 65 -4.82 0.74 -17.71
C SER A 65 -4.74 2.19 -18.21
N SER A 66 -3.52 2.70 -18.42
CA SER A 66 -3.24 4.05 -18.89
C SER A 66 -2.64 4.04 -20.29
N ASN A 67 -3.00 5.02 -21.11
CA ASN A 67 -2.32 5.30 -22.39
C ASN A 67 -1.06 6.16 -22.21
N THR A 68 -0.79 6.64 -21.00
CA THR A 68 0.37 7.47 -20.64
C THR A 68 1.41 6.56 -19.98
N ALA A 69 2.67 6.66 -20.41
CA ALA A 69 3.75 5.91 -19.78
C ALA A 69 3.92 6.33 -18.30
N LEU A 70 4.25 5.40 -17.40
CA LEU A 70 4.40 5.71 -15.96
C LEU A 70 5.35 6.88 -15.70
N SER A 71 6.44 6.97 -16.47
CA SER A 71 7.44 8.04 -16.38
C SER A 71 6.93 9.42 -16.80
N GLU A 72 5.79 9.49 -17.48
CA GLU A 72 5.16 10.72 -17.95
C GLU A 72 3.99 11.15 -17.06
N ILE A 73 3.55 10.30 -16.14
CA ILE A 73 2.53 10.62 -15.14
C ILE A 73 3.16 11.49 -14.06
N ASP A 74 2.51 12.60 -13.69
CA ASP A 74 2.95 13.40 -12.54
C ASP A 74 3.01 12.53 -11.30
N THR A 75 4.07 12.67 -10.48
CA THR A 75 4.30 11.79 -9.33
C THR A 75 3.14 11.85 -8.32
N LYS A 76 2.50 13.00 -8.12
CA LYS A 76 1.34 13.09 -7.21
C LYS A 76 0.12 12.36 -7.77
N GLU A 77 -0.08 12.43 -9.09
CA GLU A 77 -1.14 11.66 -9.77
C GLU A 77 -0.88 10.16 -9.64
N LEU A 78 0.38 9.75 -9.83
CA LEU A 78 0.79 8.35 -9.70
C LEU A 78 0.56 7.83 -8.27
N VAL A 79 0.98 8.57 -7.24
CA VAL A 79 0.72 8.21 -5.83
C VAL A 79 -0.77 8.05 -5.55
N VAL A 80 -1.62 8.95 -6.06
CA VAL A 80 -3.09 8.83 -5.90
C VAL A 80 -3.61 7.57 -6.60
N LEU A 81 -3.12 7.26 -7.81
CA LEU A 81 -3.48 6.05 -8.56
C LEU A 81 -3.04 4.78 -7.82
N GLU A 82 -1.81 4.75 -7.32
CA GLU A 82 -1.28 3.64 -6.54
C GLU A 82 -2.13 3.36 -5.29
N MET A 83 -2.48 4.40 -4.53
CA MET A 83 -3.35 4.28 -3.35
C MET A 83 -4.73 3.72 -3.70
N GLY A 84 -5.39 4.26 -4.72
CA GLY A 84 -6.70 3.78 -5.16
C GLY A 84 -6.65 2.36 -5.71
N SER A 85 -5.60 2.02 -6.44
CA SER A 85 -5.36 0.66 -6.94
C SER A 85 -5.14 -0.33 -5.78
N TYR A 86 -4.36 0.06 -4.76
CA TYR A 86 -4.16 -0.76 -3.56
C TYR A 86 -5.47 -1.04 -2.83
N GLU A 87 -6.29 -0.01 -2.57
CA GLU A 87 -7.59 -0.18 -1.93
C GLU A 87 -8.52 -1.12 -2.72
N SER A 88 -8.53 -1.00 -4.04
CA SER A 88 -9.41 -1.78 -4.90
C SER A 88 -8.96 -3.23 -5.05
N LEU A 89 -7.69 -3.43 -5.38
CA LEU A 89 -7.15 -4.75 -5.75
C LEU A 89 -6.84 -5.62 -4.53
N LEU A 90 -6.28 -5.03 -3.48
CA LEU A 90 -5.72 -5.76 -2.35
C LEU A 90 -6.58 -5.68 -1.10
N LEU A 91 -7.10 -4.51 -0.74
CA LEU A 91 -8.06 -4.39 0.37
C LEU A 91 -9.47 -4.81 -0.03
N LYS A 92 -9.74 -4.93 -1.34
CA LYS A 92 -11.04 -5.35 -1.91
C LYS A 92 -12.21 -4.51 -1.39
N HIS A 93 -11.97 -3.23 -1.17
CA HIS A 93 -13.05 -2.31 -0.84
C HIS A 93 -14.00 -2.14 -2.04
N PRO A 94 -15.28 -1.77 -1.82
CA PRO A 94 -16.24 -1.60 -2.90
C PRO A 94 -15.74 -0.62 -3.97
N ALA A 95 -15.58 -1.09 -5.21
CA ALA A 95 -14.94 -0.36 -6.30
C ALA A 95 -15.48 1.06 -6.52
N HIS A 96 -16.83 1.23 -6.45
CA HIS A 96 -17.45 2.53 -6.61
C HIS A 96 -17.07 3.52 -5.52
N ALA A 97 -16.93 3.05 -4.27
CA ALA A 97 -16.51 3.88 -3.15
C ALA A 97 -15.04 4.28 -3.29
N VAL A 98 -14.17 3.32 -3.62
CA VAL A 98 -12.75 3.58 -3.85
C VAL A 98 -12.54 4.62 -4.94
N VAL A 99 -13.18 4.44 -6.11
CA VAL A 99 -13.07 5.37 -7.22
C VAL A 99 -13.51 6.78 -6.81
N ASN A 100 -14.67 6.91 -6.15
CA ASN A 100 -15.19 8.22 -5.74
C ASN A 100 -14.25 8.91 -4.74
N GLU A 101 -13.82 8.22 -3.69
CA GLU A 101 -12.95 8.79 -2.65
C GLU A 101 -11.56 9.18 -3.21
N THR A 102 -11.01 8.35 -4.09
CA THR A 102 -9.71 8.62 -4.72
C THR A 102 -9.79 9.81 -5.68
N VAL A 103 -10.88 9.93 -6.44
CA VAL A 103 -11.13 11.09 -7.32
C VAL A 103 -11.28 12.37 -6.51
N GLU A 104 -11.98 12.34 -5.38
CA GLU A 104 -12.09 13.51 -4.49
C GLU A 104 -10.73 13.87 -3.86
N LEU A 105 -9.93 12.89 -3.48
CA LEU A 105 -8.55 13.13 -3.06
C LEU A 105 -7.77 13.82 -4.18
N ALA A 106 -7.76 13.25 -5.40
CA ALA A 106 -7.08 13.84 -6.55
C ALA A 106 -7.44 15.30 -6.81
N LYS A 107 -8.75 15.63 -6.73
CA LYS A 107 -9.24 17.02 -6.88
C LYS A 107 -8.62 17.98 -5.87
N THR A 108 -8.44 17.51 -4.65
CA THR A 108 -7.95 18.36 -3.54
C THR A 108 -6.45 18.50 -3.50
N VAL A 109 -5.69 17.45 -3.86
CA VAL A 109 -4.23 17.40 -3.71
C VAL A 109 -3.47 17.70 -5.00
N VAL A 110 -4.08 17.44 -6.16
CA VAL A 110 -3.47 17.68 -7.48
C VAL A 110 -4.28 18.68 -8.30
N GLY A 111 -5.57 18.42 -8.48
CA GLY A 111 -6.46 19.32 -9.22
C GLY A 111 -7.51 18.60 -10.05
N LYS A 112 -8.40 19.38 -10.68
CA LYS A 112 -9.54 18.82 -11.44
C LYS A 112 -9.14 18.01 -12.67
N ALA A 113 -8.08 18.43 -13.38
CA ALA A 113 -7.60 17.70 -14.56
C ALA A 113 -7.09 16.32 -14.18
N ALA A 114 -6.25 16.24 -13.13
CA ALA A 114 -5.76 15.00 -12.56
C ALA A 114 -6.91 14.06 -12.13
N ALA A 115 -7.93 14.60 -11.51
CA ALA A 115 -9.08 13.82 -11.08
C ALA A 115 -9.82 13.12 -12.23
N THR A 116 -9.87 13.75 -13.40
CA THR A 116 -10.46 13.14 -14.60
C THR A 116 -9.62 11.98 -15.10
N PHE A 117 -8.30 12.15 -15.15
CA PHE A 117 -7.36 11.11 -15.51
C PHE A 117 -7.40 9.93 -14.53
N VAL A 118 -7.29 10.22 -13.23
CA VAL A 118 -7.37 9.22 -12.15
C VAL A 118 -8.68 8.41 -12.24
N ASN A 119 -9.83 9.07 -12.47
CA ASN A 119 -11.11 8.38 -12.63
C ASN A 119 -11.10 7.41 -13.82
N ALA A 120 -10.55 7.83 -14.96
CA ALA A 120 -10.50 6.99 -16.16
C ALA A 120 -9.63 5.74 -15.93
N VAL A 121 -8.42 5.93 -15.39
CA VAL A 121 -7.48 4.82 -15.13
C VAL A 121 -8.04 3.87 -14.08
N LEU A 122 -8.52 4.36 -12.93
CA LEU A 122 -9.07 3.50 -11.88
C LEU A 122 -10.29 2.70 -12.35
N ARG A 123 -11.17 3.28 -13.17
CA ARG A 123 -12.30 2.53 -13.73
C ARG A 123 -11.84 1.38 -14.62
N THR A 124 -10.76 1.56 -15.37
CA THR A 124 -10.17 0.49 -16.18
C THR A 124 -9.58 -0.60 -15.28
N ILE A 125 -8.85 -0.22 -14.22
CA ILE A 125 -8.26 -1.17 -13.26
C ILE A 125 -9.36 -2.02 -12.61
N VAL A 126 -10.43 -1.40 -12.09
CA VAL A 126 -11.49 -2.15 -11.39
C VAL A 126 -12.37 -2.97 -12.33
N ALA A 127 -12.36 -2.68 -13.64
CA ALA A 127 -13.05 -3.48 -14.65
C ALA A 127 -12.16 -4.58 -15.24
N SER A 128 -10.87 -4.61 -14.93
CA SER A 128 -9.94 -5.62 -15.42
C SER A 128 -10.31 -7.02 -14.91
N SER A 129 -10.20 -8.00 -15.79
CA SER A 129 -10.33 -9.42 -15.45
C SER A 129 -9.02 -10.06 -14.98
N GLU A 130 -7.90 -9.35 -15.12
CA GLU A 130 -6.61 -9.83 -14.64
C GLU A 130 -6.61 -9.87 -13.10
N THR A 131 -6.24 -11.03 -12.56
CA THR A 131 -6.08 -11.21 -11.12
C THR A 131 -4.59 -11.23 -10.77
N VAL A 132 -4.25 -10.86 -9.53
CA VAL A 132 -2.85 -10.88 -9.06
C VAL A 132 -2.22 -12.26 -9.26
N ASP A 133 -2.99 -13.33 -9.05
CA ASP A 133 -2.51 -14.71 -9.21
C ASP A 133 -2.26 -15.11 -10.67
N SER A 134 -2.87 -14.43 -11.65
CA SER A 134 -2.65 -14.68 -13.07
C SER A 134 -1.37 -14.04 -13.62
N ILE A 135 -0.71 -13.17 -12.86
CA ILE A 135 0.53 -12.50 -13.26
C ILE A 135 1.68 -13.51 -13.20
N SER A 136 2.28 -13.79 -14.35
CA SER A 136 3.38 -14.76 -14.49
C SER A 136 4.71 -14.25 -13.95
N ASP A 137 4.97 -12.94 -14.04
CA ASP A 137 6.18 -12.32 -13.49
C ASP A 137 6.11 -12.32 -11.96
N VAL A 138 6.95 -13.13 -11.35
CA VAL A 138 7.02 -13.30 -9.89
C VAL A 138 7.39 -11.99 -9.18
N GLY A 139 8.27 -11.20 -9.78
CA GLY A 139 8.69 -9.90 -9.25
C GLY A 139 7.57 -8.88 -9.25
N VAL A 140 6.74 -8.86 -10.28
CA VAL A 140 5.54 -8.04 -10.36
C VAL A 140 4.50 -8.55 -9.38
N ARG A 141 4.16 -9.85 -9.44
CA ARG A 141 3.12 -10.45 -8.60
C ARG A 141 3.34 -10.23 -7.10
N PHE A 142 4.58 -10.40 -6.63
CA PHE A 142 4.94 -10.20 -5.23
C PHE A 142 5.58 -8.83 -4.95
N SER A 143 5.65 -7.95 -5.96
CA SER A 143 6.17 -6.58 -5.82
C SER A 143 7.58 -6.49 -5.23
N HIS A 144 8.49 -7.37 -5.68
CA HIS A 144 9.88 -7.35 -5.25
C HIS A 144 10.83 -6.92 -6.37
N PRO A 145 11.89 -6.17 -6.06
CA PRO A 145 12.92 -5.82 -7.04
C PRO A 145 13.72 -7.05 -7.49
N GLU A 146 14.19 -7.03 -8.76
CA GLU A 146 14.90 -8.15 -9.37
C GLU A 146 16.14 -8.62 -8.57
N TRP A 147 16.88 -7.68 -7.97
CA TRP A 147 18.05 -8.03 -7.20
C TRP A 147 17.75 -8.89 -5.96
N ILE A 148 16.60 -8.68 -5.33
CA ILE A 148 16.11 -9.52 -4.22
C ILE A 148 15.76 -10.91 -4.73
N ILE A 149 15.01 -10.97 -5.84
CA ILE A 149 14.55 -12.23 -6.43
C ILE A 149 15.76 -13.07 -6.85
N ASN A 150 16.75 -12.46 -7.52
CA ASN A 150 17.95 -13.14 -7.94
C ASN A 150 18.77 -13.63 -6.74
N SER A 151 18.89 -12.85 -5.68
CA SER A 151 19.56 -13.29 -4.44
C SER A 151 18.87 -14.52 -3.81
N TYR A 152 17.53 -14.58 -3.85
CA TYR A 152 16.79 -15.73 -3.35
C TYR A 152 16.94 -16.94 -4.27
N ARG A 153 16.91 -16.76 -5.61
CA ARG A 153 17.16 -17.81 -6.59
C ARG A 153 18.54 -18.45 -6.42
N ASP A 154 19.57 -17.63 -6.23
CA ASP A 154 20.93 -18.10 -6.01
C ASP A 154 21.08 -18.92 -4.71
N SER A 155 20.31 -18.58 -3.69
CA SER A 155 20.35 -19.21 -2.37
C SER A 155 19.54 -20.49 -2.30
N LEU A 156 18.28 -20.45 -2.77
CA LEU A 156 17.31 -21.54 -2.62
C LEU A 156 17.35 -22.53 -3.80
N ARG A 157 17.66 -22.08 -5.00
CA ARG A 157 17.73 -22.88 -6.25
C ARG A 157 16.44 -23.63 -6.60
N ASP A 158 15.31 -23.19 -6.04
CA ASP A 158 13.98 -23.71 -6.27
C ASP A 158 12.98 -22.57 -6.43
N GLU A 159 12.35 -22.44 -7.59
CA GLU A 159 11.40 -21.34 -7.89
C GLU A 159 10.15 -21.40 -7.02
N GLY A 160 9.72 -22.58 -6.59
CA GLY A 160 8.59 -22.74 -5.68
C GLY A 160 8.90 -22.18 -4.29
N GLU A 161 10.09 -22.49 -3.75
CA GLU A 161 10.56 -21.91 -2.47
C GLU A 161 10.76 -20.40 -2.56
N VAL A 162 11.29 -19.90 -3.69
CA VAL A 162 11.41 -18.45 -3.94
C VAL A 162 10.03 -17.79 -3.90
N ALA A 163 9.04 -18.35 -4.59
CA ALA A 163 7.68 -17.80 -4.59
C ALA A 163 7.05 -17.81 -3.19
N LEU A 164 7.23 -18.89 -2.41
CA LEU A 164 6.75 -18.98 -1.04
C LEU A 164 7.40 -17.93 -0.13
N LEU A 165 8.72 -17.70 -0.28
CA LEU A 165 9.45 -16.70 0.50
C LEU A 165 8.99 -15.29 0.16
N LEU A 166 8.79 -14.97 -1.13
CA LEU A 166 8.27 -13.67 -1.57
C LEU A 166 6.85 -13.41 -1.05
N ALA A 167 6.00 -14.45 -1.06
CA ALA A 167 4.66 -14.35 -0.48
C ALA A 167 4.72 -14.11 1.04
N ALA A 168 5.59 -14.84 1.75
CA ALA A 168 5.77 -14.68 3.20
C ALA A 168 6.27 -13.27 3.58
N ASN A 169 7.15 -12.67 2.77
CA ASN A 169 7.63 -11.30 3.00
C ASN A 169 6.50 -10.25 2.91
N ASN A 170 5.46 -10.52 2.15
CA ASN A 170 4.30 -9.63 2.03
C ASN A 170 3.22 -9.88 3.08
N ALA A 171 3.31 -10.98 3.82
CA ALA A 171 2.37 -11.27 4.88
C ALA A 171 2.52 -10.27 6.05
N ALA A 172 1.41 -9.92 6.66
CA ALA A 172 1.44 -9.09 7.86
C ALA A 172 2.22 -9.82 8.98
N PRO A 173 3.20 -9.19 9.62
CA PRO A 173 3.95 -9.82 10.69
C PRO A 173 3.04 -10.13 11.89
N THR A 174 3.14 -11.32 12.43
CA THR A 174 2.51 -11.64 13.71
C THR A 174 3.40 -11.08 14.82
N PRO A 175 2.90 -10.13 15.64
CA PRO A 175 3.68 -9.60 16.74
C PRO A 175 3.98 -10.69 17.77
N SER A 176 5.24 -10.82 18.16
CA SER A 176 5.66 -11.69 19.25
C SER A 176 5.87 -10.86 20.50
N LEU A 177 5.18 -11.22 21.58
CA LEU A 177 5.30 -10.56 22.87
C LEU A 177 6.06 -11.45 23.84
N ILE A 178 6.94 -10.85 24.65
CA ILE A 178 7.66 -11.53 25.71
C ILE A 178 7.26 -10.90 27.04
N ALA A 179 6.63 -11.69 27.92
CA ALA A 179 6.39 -11.26 29.29
C ALA A 179 7.72 -11.25 30.06
N LEU A 180 8.13 -10.07 30.51
CA LEU A 180 9.31 -9.94 31.36
C LEU A 180 8.94 -10.31 32.78
N PRO A 181 9.67 -11.25 33.44
CA PRO A 181 9.42 -11.63 34.82
C PRO A 181 9.34 -10.41 35.75
N GLY A 182 8.24 -10.31 36.52
CA GLY A 182 7.99 -9.20 37.44
C GLY A 182 7.48 -7.88 36.80
N ARG A 183 7.27 -7.84 35.48
CA ARG A 183 6.70 -6.65 34.78
C ARG A 183 5.38 -6.93 34.09
N ALA A 184 5.16 -8.15 33.61
CA ALA A 184 3.92 -8.57 32.97
C ALA A 184 3.65 -10.05 33.23
N THR A 185 2.40 -10.46 33.15
CA THR A 185 1.97 -11.86 33.21
C THR A 185 1.50 -12.32 31.85
N ARG A 186 1.54 -13.64 31.58
CA ARG A 186 1.06 -14.21 30.31
C ARG A 186 -0.41 -13.89 30.01
N SER A 187 -1.23 -13.66 31.04
CA SER A 187 -2.62 -13.25 30.87
C SER A 187 -2.78 -11.84 30.32
N GLU A 188 -1.81 -10.95 30.53
CA GLU A 188 -1.80 -9.59 30.00
C GLU A 188 -1.41 -9.56 28.52
N GLU A 189 -0.60 -10.53 28.05
CA GLU A 189 -0.27 -10.71 26.64
C GLU A 189 -1.52 -11.04 25.81
N HIS A 190 -2.37 -11.95 26.27
CA HIS A 190 -3.60 -12.33 25.58
C HIS A 190 -4.63 -11.19 25.48
N THR A 191 -4.61 -10.25 26.41
CA THR A 191 -5.54 -9.10 26.38
C THR A 191 -5.16 -8.10 25.29
N SER A 192 -3.87 -7.99 24.92
CA SER A 192 -3.41 -7.12 23.84
C SER A 192 -3.66 -7.73 22.45
N GLU A 193 -3.69 -9.05 22.31
CA GLU A 193 -4.06 -9.74 21.06
C GLU A 193 -5.53 -9.54 20.70
N LEU A 194 -6.43 -9.49 21.71
CA LEU A 194 -7.86 -9.27 21.52
C LEU A 194 -8.23 -7.82 21.20
N GLN A 195 -7.27 -6.89 21.25
CA GLN A 195 -7.48 -5.47 20.96
C GLN A 195 -6.93 -5.03 19.58
N SER A 196 -6.36 -5.94 18.81
CA SER A 196 -6.01 -5.69 17.41
C SER A 196 -7.24 -5.93 16.55
N PRO A 197 -7.64 -4.94 15.70
CA PRO A 197 -8.81 -5.07 14.83
C PRO A 197 -8.60 -6.11 13.74
#